data_9ec4ab0da0c7f61863ed7adbf5a2a287
#
_entry.id   9ec4ab0da0c7f61863ed7adbf5a2a287
#
_cell.length_a   1.000
_cell.length_b   1.000
_cell.length_c   1.000
_cell.angle_alpha   90.00
_cell.angle_beta   90.00
_cell.angle_gamma   90.00
#
_symmetry.space_group_name_H-M   'P 1'
#
loop_
_entity.id
_entity.type
_entity.pdbx_description
1 polymer ?
#
loop_
_entity_poly.entity_id
_entity_poly.type
_entity_poly.pdbx_seq_one_letter_code
_entity_poly.pdbx_strand_id
1 'polypeptide(L)'
;QDCKVIRLEQNYRSTQNILNAANAVIAKNQNRKGKTLWTQNPEGDKLKVHTLDNEDEEGRFIADTILEGVGNGRKYSDFAILYRANAQSNAVERALVKSGVPYRVIGGHRFYDTKEVRDAMAYLRVIQNPEDSISLRRIINEPKRGIGDTTMDNAAEIAENLGVSLYEVIAHAGDYPSISRASAKLKSFTDMLDHLREMNDDPENSVHLLYATMLENTGYLAMWQ
;
A
#
# COMPACT_ATOMS: atom_id res chain seq x y z
N GLN A 1 41.45 3.00 -23.63
CA GLN A 1 42.01 2.37 -22.40
C GLN A 1 41.47 0.95 -22.34
N ASP A 2 42.37 -0.04 -22.44
CA ASP A 2 42.05 -1.45 -22.35
C ASP A 2 41.72 -1.80 -20.90
N CYS A 3 40.43 -1.87 -20.57
CA CYS A 3 39.96 -2.30 -19.25
C CYS A 3 40.01 -3.83 -19.15
N LYS A 4 40.64 -4.36 -18.11
CA LYS A 4 40.60 -5.79 -17.78
C LYS A 4 39.21 -6.12 -17.21
N VAL A 5 38.44 -6.97 -17.90
CA VAL A 5 37.14 -7.43 -17.45
C VAL A 5 37.30 -8.73 -16.64
N ILE A 6 36.92 -8.70 -15.36
CA ILE A 6 36.90 -9.87 -14.49
C ILE A 6 35.44 -10.26 -14.28
N ARG A 7 35.11 -11.55 -14.50
CA ARG A 7 33.76 -12.10 -14.31
C ARG A 7 33.73 -12.92 -13.03
N LEU A 8 32.79 -12.56 -12.13
CA LEU A 8 32.53 -13.33 -10.93
C LEU A 8 31.44 -14.36 -11.26
N GLU A 9 31.83 -15.61 -11.51
CA GLU A 9 30.95 -16.69 -11.99
C GLU A 9 30.64 -17.72 -10.93
N GLN A 10 31.48 -17.86 -9.91
CA GLN A 10 31.24 -18.78 -8.80
C GLN A 10 30.16 -18.20 -7.87
N ASN A 11 29.15 -19.02 -7.59
CA ASN A 11 28.05 -18.71 -6.66
C ASN A 11 28.20 -19.60 -5.43
N TYR A 12 28.06 -19.02 -4.25
CA TYR A 12 28.25 -19.70 -2.96
C TYR A 12 26.91 -19.91 -2.22
N ARG A 13 25.80 -19.45 -2.78
CA ARG A 13 24.49 -19.44 -2.12
C ARG A 13 23.61 -20.61 -2.58
N SER A 14 23.49 -20.77 -3.89
CA SER A 14 22.49 -21.65 -4.51
C SER A 14 23.06 -23.02 -4.84
N THR A 15 22.18 -24.02 -4.94
CA THR A 15 22.48 -25.34 -5.46
C THR A 15 22.58 -25.34 -6.98
N GLN A 16 23.16 -26.37 -7.58
CA GLN A 16 23.40 -26.43 -9.02
C GLN A 16 22.11 -26.41 -9.84
N ASN A 17 21.03 -27.07 -9.39
CA ASN A 17 19.74 -27.06 -10.08
C ASN A 17 19.14 -25.66 -10.18
N ILE A 18 19.25 -24.84 -9.14
CA ILE A 18 18.80 -23.45 -9.15
C ILE A 18 19.61 -22.63 -10.16
N LEU A 19 20.95 -22.81 -10.19
CA LEU A 19 21.81 -22.08 -11.12
C LEU A 19 21.58 -22.50 -12.57
N ASN A 20 21.34 -23.79 -12.83
CA ASN A 20 21.02 -24.30 -14.16
C ASN A 20 19.75 -23.64 -14.70
N ALA A 21 18.69 -23.54 -13.88
CA ALA A 21 17.46 -22.88 -14.27
C ALA A 21 17.67 -21.37 -14.49
N ALA A 22 18.39 -20.69 -13.60
CA ALA A 22 18.71 -19.28 -13.73
C ALA A 22 19.53 -18.99 -14.99
N ASN A 23 20.55 -19.81 -15.28
CA ASN A 23 21.35 -19.69 -16.50
C ASN A 23 20.50 -19.90 -17.76
N ALA A 24 19.56 -20.87 -17.75
CA ALA A 24 18.68 -21.14 -18.88
C ALA A 24 17.72 -19.97 -19.17
N VAL A 25 17.14 -19.37 -18.11
CA VAL A 25 16.27 -18.19 -18.26
C VAL A 25 17.04 -17.00 -18.79
N ILE A 26 18.19 -16.69 -18.20
CA ILE A 26 18.97 -15.51 -18.57
C ILE A 26 19.66 -15.65 -19.95
N ALA A 27 19.88 -16.88 -20.43
CA ALA A 27 20.46 -17.13 -21.75
C ALA A 27 19.61 -16.60 -22.90
N LYS A 28 18.29 -16.43 -22.68
CA LYS A 28 17.36 -15.84 -23.67
C LYS A 28 17.48 -14.33 -23.79
N ASN A 29 18.27 -13.67 -22.95
CA ASN A 29 18.40 -12.22 -22.94
C ASN A 29 19.47 -11.77 -23.96
N GLN A 30 19.09 -10.99 -24.98
CA GLN A 30 19.95 -10.59 -26.10
C GLN A 30 21.07 -9.62 -25.74
N ASN A 31 20.90 -8.77 -24.71
CA ASN A 31 21.87 -7.74 -24.30
C ASN A 31 22.78 -8.17 -23.15
N ARG A 32 23.07 -9.46 -23.03
CA ARG A 32 23.83 -10.02 -21.91
C ARG A 32 25.35 -9.92 -22.12
N LYS A 33 26.09 -9.47 -21.12
CA LYS A 33 27.53 -9.74 -20.99
C LYS A 33 27.69 -11.20 -20.58
N GLY A 34 28.06 -12.10 -21.50
CA GLY A 34 28.12 -13.55 -21.29
C GLY A 34 28.81 -13.96 -19.99
N LYS A 35 28.04 -14.59 -19.09
CA LYS A 35 28.44 -15.05 -17.76
C LYS A 35 27.65 -16.32 -17.46
N THR A 36 28.30 -17.38 -16.99
CA THR A 36 27.66 -18.65 -16.59
C THR A 36 27.94 -18.89 -15.11
N LEU A 37 26.90 -18.88 -14.32
CA LEU A 37 27.02 -19.14 -12.88
C LEU A 37 27.20 -20.64 -12.63
N TRP A 38 28.16 -20.97 -11.77
CA TRP A 38 28.42 -22.32 -11.29
C TRP A 38 28.65 -22.34 -9.77
N THR A 39 28.56 -23.49 -9.15
CA THR A 39 28.74 -23.65 -7.70
C THR A 39 29.42 -24.98 -7.37
N GLN A 40 30.04 -25.03 -6.20
CA GLN A 40 30.53 -26.27 -5.58
C GLN A 40 29.49 -26.88 -4.62
N ASN A 41 28.36 -26.22 -4.42
CA ASN A 41 27.27 -26.78 -3.61
C ASN A 41 26.64 -27.97 -4.29
N PRO A 42 25.99 -28.88 -3.54
CA PRO A 42 25.31 -30.06 -4.09
C PRO A 42 24.29 -29.68 -5.19
N GLU A 43 23.89 -30.70 -5.95
CA GLU A 43 22.88 -30.53 -7.01
C GLU A 43 21.57 -29.94 -6.49
N GLY A 44 21.14 -30.33 -5.29
CA GLY A 44 19.93 -29.87 -4.61
C GLY A 44 18.65 -30.45 -5.20
N ASP A 45 17.52 -30.05 -4.66
CA ASP A 45 16.21 -30.47 -5.13
C ASP A 45 15.88 -29.90 -6.53
N LYS A 46 15.09 -30.66 -7.30
CA LYS A 46 14.57 -30.20 -8.59
C LYS A 46 13.55 -29.09 -8.38
N LEU A 47 13.57 -28.09 -9.29
CA LEU A 47 12.54 -27.08 -9.34
C LEU A 47 11.20 -27.70 -9.76
N LYS A 48 10.13 -27.28 -9.10
CA LYS A 48 8.75 -27.63 -9.46
C LYS A 48 8.08 -26.42 -10.10
N VAL A 49 7.37 -26.65 -11.19
CA VAL A 49 6.57 -25.62 -11.87
C VAL A 49 5.11 -26.03 -11.75
N HIS A 50 4.29 -25.12 -11.25
CA HIS A 50 2.84 -25.28 -11.14
C HIS A 50 2.18 -24.22 -11.98
N THR A 51 1.16 -24.61 -12.75
CA THR A 51 0.29 -23.70 -13.51
C THR A 51 -1.07 -23.72 -12.83
N LEU A 52 -1.59 -22.55 -12.50
CA LEU A 52 -2.84 -22.36 -11.79
C LEU A 52 -3.74 -21.43 -12.61
N ASP A 53 -5.05 -21.52 -12.43
CA ASP A 53 -6.01 -20.86 -13.31
C ASP A 53 -6.14 -19.36 -13.03
N ASN A 54 -5.87 -18.94 -11.79
CA ASN A 54 -6.00 -17.55 -11.36
C ASN A 54 -5.13 -17.22 -10.13
N GLU A 55 -5.05 -15.94 -9.79
CA GLU A 55 -4.23 -15.42 -8.70
C GLU A 55 -4.70 -15.87 -7.30
N ASP A 56 -5.99 -16.14 -7.11
CA ASP A 56 -6.52 -16.61 -5.83
C ASP A 56 -6.14 -18.09 -5.59
N GLU A 57 -6.09 -18.89 -6.63
CA GLU A 57 -5.57 -20.26 -6.56
C GLU A 57 -4.07 -20.28 -6.32
N GLU A 58 -3.32 -19.36 -6.94
CA GLU A 58 -1.89 -19.18 -6.67
C GLU A 58 -1.65 -18.85 -5.19
N GLY A 59 -2.38 -17.89 -4.66
CA GLY A 59 -2.29 -17.52 -3.25
C GLY A 59 -2.62 -18.69 -2.32
N ARG A 60 -3.66 -19.46 -2.62
CA ARG A 60 -4.05 -20.65 -1.84
C ARG A 60 -2.98 -21.73 -1.89
N PHE A 61 -2.49 -22.06 -3.08
CA PHE A 61 -1.43 -23.04 -3.28
C PHE A 61 -0.16 -22.69 -2.47
N ILE A 62 0.21 -21.40 -2.44
CA ILE A 62 1.35 -20.90 -1.66
C ILE A 62 1.09 -21.12 -0.16
N ALA A 63 -0.08 -20.73 0.34
CA ALA A 63 -0.42 -20.87 1.75
C ALA A 63 -0.44 -22.35 2.18
N ASP A 64 -1.04 -23.23 1.38
CA ASP A 64 -1.11 -24.67 1.64
C ASP A 64 0.28 -25.31 1.65
N THR A 65 1.13 -24.92 0.70
CA THR A 65 2.54 -25.39 0.63
C THR A 65 3.34 -25.02 1.87
N ILE A 66 3.13 -23.79 2.39
CA ILE A 66 3.78 -23.33 3.62
C ILE A 66 3.27 -24.12 4.83
N LEU A 67 1.94 -24.29 4.95
CA LEU A 67 1.34 -25.03 6.07
C LEU A 67 1.78 -26.50 6.07
N GLU A 68 1.79 -27.14 4.91
CA GLU A 68 2.32 -28.51 4.77
C GLU A 68 3.79 -28.60 5.20
N GLY A 69 4.62 -27.66 4.76
CA GLY A 69 6.02 -27.63 5.14
C GLY A 69 6.24 -27.42 6.63
N VAL A 70 5.42 -26.56 7.25
CA VAL A 70 5.45 -26.34 8.72
C VAL A 70 4.97 -27.58 9.45
N GLY A 71 3.92 -28.25 8.96
CA GLY A 71 3.48 -29.55 9.48
C GLY A 71 4.55 -30.63 9.41
N ASN A 72 5.46 -30.53 8.44
CA ASN A 72 6.63 -31.40 8.28
C ASN A 72 7.89 -30.92 9.02
N GLY A 73 7.75 -29.96 9.97
CA GLY A 73 8.81 -29.53 10.88
C GLY A 73 9.64 -28.33 10.41
N ARG A 74 9.31 -27.68 9.28
CA ARG A 74 9.93 -26.41 8.88
C ARG A 74 9.38 -25.24 9.72
N LYS A 75 10.14 -24.15 9.76
CA LYS A 75 9.70 -22.89 10.38
C LYS A 75 9.12 -21.97 9.30
N TYR A 76 8.22 -21.07 9.67
CA TYR A 76 7.74 -20.03 8.75
C TYR A 76 8.87 -19.19 8.16
N SER A 77 9.95 -18.97 8.90
CA SER A 77 11.16 -18.26 8.44
C SER A 77 11.94 -18.99 7.33
N ASP A 78 11.64 -20.25 7.07
CA ASP A 78 12.33 -21.05 6.05
C ASP A 78 11.70 -20.88 4.66
N PHE A 79 10.62 -20.08 4.56
CA PHE A 79 9.91 -19.81 3.32
C PHE A 79 10.11 -18.37 2.88
N ALA A 80 10.26 -18.17 1.57
CA ALA A 80 10.25 -16.88 0.93
C ALA A 80 9.42 -16.93 -0.33
N ILE A 81 8.59 -15.90 -0.54
CA ILE A 81 7.77 -15.72 -1.72
C ILE A 81 8.35 -14.55 -2.50
N LEU A 82 8.69 -14.78 -3.77
CA LEU A 82 9.26 -13.78 -4.65
C LEU A 82 8.29 -13.51 -5.80
N TYR A 83 8.03 -12.25 -6.09
CA TYR A 83 7.16 -11.81 -7.18
C TYR A 83 7.80 -10.69 -7.98
N ARG A 84 7.36 -10.50 -9.21
CA ARG A 84 7.93 -9.50 -10.13
C ARG A 84 7.34 -8.10 -9.93
N ALA A 85 6.04 -8.02 -9.70
CA ALA A 85 5.31 -6.77 -9.55
C ALA A 85 4.61 -6.70 -8.18
N ASN A 86 4.63 -5.53 -7.55
CA ASN A 86 4.04 -5.34 -6.21
C ASN A 86 2.54 -5.70 -6.17
N ALA A 87 1.79 -5.51 -7.26
CA ALA A 87 0.38 -5.87 -7.33
C ALA A 87 0.12 -7.37 -7.07
N GLN A 88 1.09 -8.25 -7.39
CA GLN A 88 0.98 -9.69 -7.17
C GLN A 88 0.96 -10.05 -5.67
N SER A 89 1.52 -9.20 -4.80
CA SER A 89 1.51 -9.47 -3.36
C SER A 89 0.09 -9.50 -2.77
N ASN A 90 -0.86 -8.77 -3.34
CA ASN A 90 -2.20 -8.62 -2.79
C ASN A 90 -2.95 -9.96 -2.67
N ALA A 91 -2.93 -10.78 -3.71
CA ALA A 91 -3.58 -12.09 -3.71
C ALA A 91 -2.90 -13.04 -2.71
N VAL A 92 -1.57 -13.03 -2.68
CA VAL A 92 -0.77 -13.82 -1.75
C VAL A 92 -1.05 -13.39 -0.30
N GLU A 93 -1.02 -12.10 -0.01
CA GLU A 93 -1.29 -11.56 1.34
C GLU A 93 -2.70 -11.94 1.82
N ARG A 94 -3.73 -11.78 0.96
CA ARG A 94 -5.10 -12.23 1.29
C ARG A 94 -5.16 -13.71 1.66
N ALA A 95 -4.48 -14.56 0.89
CA ALA A 95 -4.48 -16.00 1.14
C ALA A 95 -3.74 -16.35 2.45
N LEU A 96 -2.59 -15.74 2.73
CA LEU A 96 -1.82 -15.93 3.96
C LEU A 96 -2.62 -15.50 5.19
N VAL A 97 -3.28 -14.33 5.13
CA VAL A 97 -4.17 -13.85 6.21
C VAL A 97 -5.32 -14.82 6.45
N LYS A 98 -6.00 -15.25 5.39
CA LYS A 98 -7.12 -16.19 5.47
C LYS A 98 -6.73 -17.55 6.07
N SER A 99 -5.51 -17.99 5.79
CA SER A 99 -4.97 -19.27 6.27
C SER A 99 -4.23 -19.15 7.61
N GLY A 100 -4.18 -17.96 8.22
CA GLY A 100 -3.51 -17.73 9.51
C GLY A 100 -1.98 -17.87 9.45
N VAL A 101 -1.37 -17.74 8.26
CA VAL A 101 0.07 -17.85 8.06
C VAL A 101 0.72 -16.49 8.36
N PRO A 102 1.62 -16.39 9.36
CA PRO A 102 2.32 -15.16 9.67
C PRO A 102 3.31 -14.83 8.53
N TYR A 103 3.33 -13.57 8.09
CA TYR A 103 4.22 -13.12 7.02
C TYR A 103 4.76 -11.72 7.25
N ARG A 104 5.81 -11.37 6.51
CA ARG A 104 6.39 -10.03 6.45
C ARG A 104 6.73 -9.67 5.01
N VAL A 105 6.23 -8.54 4.54
CA VAL A 105 6.63 -7.98 3.22
C VAL A 105 7.93 -7.21 3.39
N ILE A 106 8.94 -7.56 2.56
CA ILE A 106 10.27 -6.93 2.58
C ILE A 106 10.45 -6.14 1.29
N GLY A 107 10.73 -4.83 1.41
CA GLY A 107 11.03 -3.98 0.26
C GLY A 107 9.84 -3.60 -0.62
N GLY A 108 8.63 -4.01 -0.26
CA GLY A 108 7.38 -3.58 -0.90
C GLY A 108 6.64 -2.57 -0.03
N HIS A 109 5.98 -1.60 -0.64
CA HIS A 109 4.93 -0.88 0.06
C HIS A 109 3.77 -1.86 0.25
N ARG A 110 3.34 -2.06 1.49
CA ARG A 110 2.08 -2.78 1.74
C ARG A 110 0.99 -2.03 0.99
N PHE A 111 0.06 -2.75 0.38
CA PHE A 111 -1.09 -2.12 -0.31
C PHE A 111 -1.74 -1.03 0.57
N TYR A 112 -1.96 -1.33 1.85
CA TYR A 112 -2.51 -0.38 2.83
C TYR A 112 -1.55 0.75 3.24
N ASP A 113 -0.26 0.69 2.89
CA ASP A 113 0.73 1.72 3.16
C ASP A 113 0.93 2.66 1.97
N THR A 114 0.33 2.35 0.81
CA THR A 114 0.36 3.25 -0.35
C THR A 114 -0.35 4.57 -0.03
N LYS A 115 0.10 5.66 -0.64
CA LYS A 115 -0.46 7.00 -0.41
C LYS A 115 -1.96 7.01 -0.70
N GLU A 116 -2.35 6.41 -1.81
CA GLU A 116 -3.72 6.37 -2.32
C GLU A 116 -4.68 5.72 -1.32
N VAL A 117 -4.31 4.57 -0.80
CA VAL A 117 -5.13 3.83 0.16
C VAL A 117 -5.15 4.55 1.51
N ARG A 118 -4.02 5.07 1.97
CA ARG A 118 -3.96 5.82 3.23
C ARG A 118 -4.78 7.10 3.20
N ASP A 119 -4.80 7.82 2.07
CA ASP A 119 -5.61 9.03 1.90
C ASP A 119 -7.10 8.69 1.85
N ALA A 120 -7.51 7.68 1.07
CA ALA A 120 -8.88 7.20 1.03
C ALA A 120 -9.37 6.73 2.41
N MET A 121 -8.56 5.97 3.14
CA MET A 121 -8.88 5.55 4.51
C MET A 121 -8.96 6.73 5.47
N ALA A 122 -8.16 7.77 5.29
CA ALA A 122 -8.24 8.98 6.12
C ALA A 122 -9.54 9.74 5.87
N TYR A 123 -10.01 9.81 4.62
CA TYR A 123 -11.34 10.36 4.31
C TYR A 123 -12.45 9.59 5.04
N LEU A 124 -12.48 8.26 4.91
CA LEU A 124 -13.49 7.44 5.58
C LEU A 124 -13.45 7.60 7.10
N ARG A 125 -12.26 7.71 7.69
CA ARG A 125 -12.10 7.95 9.14
C ARG A 125 -12.69 9.30 9.57
N VAL A 126 -12.44 10.37 8.81
CA VAL A 126 -12.98 11.69 9.14
C VAL A 126 -14.50 11.74 8.92
N ILE A 127 -15.03 11.06 7.92
CA ILE A 127 -16.48 10.89 7.73
C ILE A 127 -17.09 10.20 8.97
N GLN A 128 -16.46 9.12 9.45
CA GLN A 128 -16.93 8.38 10.62
C GLN A 128 -16.71 9.15 11.93
N ASN A 129 -15.56 9.82 12.06
CA ASN A 129 -15.17 10.56 13.26
C ASN A 129 -14.51 11.90 12.91
N PRO A 130 -15.21 13.04 12.96
CA PRO A 130 -14.66 14.35 12.64
C PRO A 130 -13.59 14.83 13.64
N GLU A 131 -13.50 14.20 14.81
CA GLU A 131 -12.47 14.54 15.82
C GLU A 131 -11.10 13.94 15.51
N ASP A 132 -10.98 13.06 14.50
CA ASP A 132 -9.68 12.53 14.05
C ASP A 132 -8.88 13.63 13.31
N SER A 133 -8.23 14.49 14.10
CA SER A 133 -7.43 15.60 13.61
C SER A 133 -6.21 15.15 12.77
N ILE A 134 -5.70 13.95 12.99
CA ILE A 134 -4.58 13.39 12.23
C ILE A 134 -5.03 13.07 10.80
N SER A 135 -6.13 12.35 10.67
CA SER A 135 -6.72 12.03 9.36
C SER A 135 -7.20 13.31 8.65
N LEU A 136 -7.79 14.24 9.39
CA LEU A 136 -8.26 15.53 8.86
C LEU A 136 -7.11 16.35 8.25
N ARG A 137 -6.00 16.51 8.98
CA ARG A 137 -4.80 17.20 8.48
C ARG A 137 -4.22 16.53 7.24
N ARG A 138 -4.31 15.19 7.15
CA ARG A 138 -3.83 14.44 6.02
C ARG A 138 -4.59 14.75 4.74
N ILE A 139 -5.93 14.86 4.81
CA ILE A 139 -6.80 14.95 3.63
C ILE A 139 -7.18 16.37 3.23
N ILE A 140 -7.06 17.34 4.11
CA ILE A 140 -7.60 18.70 3.88
C ILE A 140 -7.05 19.37 2.62
N ASN A 141 -5.83 19.03 2.22
CA ASN A 141 -5.19 19.56 1.02
C ASN A 141 -4.78 18.43 0.03
N GLU A 142 -5.42 17.30 0.10
CA GLU A 142 -5.29 16.14 -0.82
C GLU A 142 -6.69 15.74 -1.34
N PRO A 143 -7.04 16.06 -2.58
CA PRO A 143 -6.35 16.89 -3.61
C PRO A 143 -6.08 18.32 -3.16
N LYS A 144 -5.16 19.01 -3.87
CA LYS A 144 -4.77 20.39 -3.55
C LYS A 144 -5.96 21.34 -3.57
N ARG A 145 -6.26 21.97 -2.43
CA ARG A 145 -7.32 22.98 -2.26
C ARG A 145 -6.77 24.37 -1.98
N GLY A 146 -5.44 24.49 -1.90
CA GLY A 146 -4.77 25.75 -1.57
C GLY A 146 -5.01 26.18 -0.13
N ILE A 147 -5.13 25.20 0.78
CA ILE A 147 -5.15 25.39 2.23
C ILE A 147 -3.72 25.10 2.71
N GLY A 148 -3.02 26.13 3.17
CA GLY A 148 -1.62 26.01 3.57
C GLY A 148 -1.45 25.47 4.99
N ASP A 149 -0.25 24.93 5.28
CA ASP A 149 0.10 24.40 6.60
C ASP A 149 -0.06 25.46 7.70
N THR A 150 0.35 26.70 7.45
CA THR A 150 0.17 27.82 8.40
C THR A 150 -1.30 28.03 8.80
N THR A 151 -2.25 27.88 7.85
CA THR A 151 -3.68 27.99 8.16
C THR A 151 -4.12 26.86 9.10
N MET A 152 -3.63 25.64 8.85
CA MET A 152 -3.95 24.48 9.68
C MET A 152 -3.28 24.52 11.05
N ASP A 153 -2.08 25.10 11.14
CA ASP A 153 -1.39 25.28 12.43
C ASP A 153 -2.10 26.34 13.29
N ASN A 154 -2.50 27.46 12.69
CA ASN A 154 -3.31 28.47 13.39
C ASN A 154 -4.67 27.88 13.83
N ALA A 155 -5.33 27.08 12.99
CA ALA A 155 -6.58 26.43 13.35
C ALA A 155 -6.42 25.45 14.53
N ALA A 156 -5.31 24.71 14.56
CA ALA A 156 -5.04 23.80 15.67
C ALA A 156 -4.74 24.54 16.98
N GLU A 157 -4.01 25.65 16.93
CA GLU A 157 -3.77 26.50 18.10
C GLU A 157 -5.09 27.07 18.67
N ILE A 158 -5.99 27.49 17.79
CA ILE A 158 -7.34 27.95 18.21
C ILE A 158 -8.11 26.80 18.86
N ALA A 159 -8.09 25.60 18.24
CA ALA A 159 -8.79 24.43 18.76
C ALA A 159 -8.29 24.05 20.17
N GLU A 160 -6.98 24.05 20.36
CA GLU A 160 -6.35 23.78 21.67
C GLU A 160 -6.74 24.84 22.70
N ASN A 161 -6.69 26.12 22.36
CA ASN A 161 -7.01 27.23 23.26
C ASN A 161 -8.49 27.24 23.68
N LEU A 162 -9.40 26.83 22.79
CA LEU A 162 -10.83 26.80 23.05
C LEU A 162 -11.31 25.45 23.63
N GLY A 163 -10.49 24.40 23.58
CA GLY A 163 -10.87 23.06 23.98
C GLY A 163 -11.94 22.41 23.08
N VAL A 164 -11.93 22.77 21.79
CA VAL A 164 -12.85 22.24 20.76
C VAL A 164 -12.10 21.44 19.72
N SER A 165 -12.82 20.72 18.83
CA SER A 165 -12.18 19.95 17.78
C SER A 165 -11.61 20.84 16.67
N LEU A 166 -10.55 20.35 15.99
CA LEU A 166 -10.00 21.03 14.81
C LEU A 166 -11.06 21.18 13.71
N TYR A 167 -11.94 20.17 13.58
CA TYR A 167 -13.05 20.22 12.62
C TYR A 167 -14.01 21.38 12.89
N GLU A 168 -14.39 21.58 14.14
CA GLU A 168 -15.26 22.67 14.55
C GLU A 168 -14.65 24.04 14.23
N VAL A 169 -13.36 24.22 14.50
CA VAL A 169 -12.66 25.48 14.18
C VAL A 169 -12.64 25.74 12.68
N ILE A 170 -12.34 24.74 11.85
CA ILE A 170 -12.31 24.95 10.39
C ILE A 170 -13.70 25.13 9.78
N ALA A 171 -14.75 24.54 10.36
CA ALA A 171 -16.13 24.74 9.95
C ALA A 171 -16.59 26.19 10.20
N HIS A 172 -16.08 26.80 11.25
CA HIS A 172 -16.38 28.18 11.65
C HIS A 172 -15.22 29.15 11.39
N ALA A 173 -14.37 28.86 10.40
CA ALA A 173 -13.16 29.61 10.11
C ALA A 173 -13.35 31.09 9.85
N GLY A 174 -14.56 31.53 9.48
CA GLY A 174 -14.92 32.93 9.31
C GLY A 174 -14.88 33.75 10.60
N ASP A 175 -15.05 33.10 11.75
CA ASP A 175 -15.10 33.74 13.06
C ASP A 175 -13.70 34.03 13.63
N TYR A 176 -12.65 33.46 13.01
CA TYR A 176 -11.28 33.56 13.48
C TYR A 176 -10.41 34.38 12.51
N PRO A 177 -9.97 35.59 12.87
CA PRO A 177 -9.21 36.49 11.98
C PRO A 177 -7.97 35.87 11.35
N SER A 178 -7.25 35.00 12.10
CA SER A 178 -6.00 34.38 11.65
C SER A 178 -6.17 33.35 10.50
N ILE A 179 -7.36 32.78 10.33
CA ILE A 179 -7.69 31.81 9.29
C ILE A 179 -8.85 32.25 8.37
N SER A 180 -9.44 33.40 8.62
CA SER A 180 -10.62 33.91 7.88
C SER A 180 -10.39 34.03 6.36
N ARG A 181 -9.16 34.29 5.91
CA ARG A 181 -8.82 34.34 4.47
C ARG A 181 -9.06 33.02 3.75
N ALA A 182 -8.97 31.90 4.46
CA ALA A 182 -9.20 30.56 3.93
C ALA A 182 -10.64 30.09 4.19
N SER A 183 -11.49 30.84 4.85
CA SER A 183 -12.82 30.44 5.34
C SER A 183 -13.71 29.84 4.25
N ALA A 184 -13.75 30.43 3.05
CA ALA A 184 -14.55 29.90 1.95
C ALA A 184 -14.10 28.49 1.51
N LYS A 185 -12.77 28.24 1.47
CA LYS A 185 -12.21 26.92 1.10
C LYS A 185 -12.43 25.90 2.21
N LEU A 186 -12.23 26.32 3.45
CA LEU A 186 -12.44 25.49 4.63
C LEU A 186 -13.90 25.08 4.76
N LYS A 187 -14.82 26.05 4.59
CA LYS A 187 -16.25 25.79 4.59
C LYS A 187 -16.67 24.84 3.47
N SER A 188 -16.22 25.07 2.24
CA SER A 188 -16.53 24.15 1.12
C SER A 188 -16.06 22.73 1.39
N PHE A 189 -14.92 22.58 2.07
CA PHE A 189 -14.40 21.28 2.44
C PHE A 189 -15.23 20.62 3.55
N THR A 190 -15.63 21.36 4.59
CA THR A 190 -16.47 20.82 5.68
C THR A 190 -17.88 20.52 5.19
N ASP A 191 -18.49 21.38 4.37
CA ASP A 191 -19.82 21.13 3.80
C ASP A 191 -19.84 19.85 2.95
N MET A 192 -18.76 19.58 2.19
CA MET A 192 -18.60 18.33 1.44
C MET A 192 -18.50 17.11 2.38
N LEU A 193 -17.75 17.21 3.47
CA LEU A 193 -17.63 16.13 4.45
C LEU A 193 -18.93 15.90 5.22
N ASP A 194 -19.66 16.95 5.55
CA ASP A 194 -20.96 16.85 6.22
C ASP A 194 -21.99 16.14 5.34
N HIS A 195 -22.01 16.45 4.03
CA HIS A 195 -22.85 15.70 3.08
C HIS A 195 -22.49 14.21 3.03
N LEU A 196 -21.19 13.86 2.99
CA LEU A 196 -20.76 12.47 2.99
C LEU A 196 -21.11 11.75 4.31
N ARG A 197 -21.14 12.50 5.43
CA ARG A 197 -21.55 11.98 6.73
C ARG A 197 -23.05 11.71 6.78
N GLU A 198 -23.87 12.63 6.24
CA GLU A 198 -25.30 12.39 6.08
C GLU A 198 -25.58 11.12 5.27
N MET A 199 -24.80 10.89 4.20
CA MET A 199 -24.91 9.64 3.42
C MET A 199 -24.49 8.42 4.23
N ASN A 200 -23.46 8.53 5.08
CA ASN A 200 -23.01 7.41 5.94
C ASN A 200 -24.05 7.04 7.01
N ASP A 201 -24.79 8.01 7.50
CA ASP A 201 -25.80 7.81 8.54
C ASP A 201 -27.12 7.26 7.99
N ASP A 202 -27.32 7.29 6.68
CA ASP A 202 -28.46 6.71 6.01
C ASP A 202 -28.26 5.20 5.76
N PRO A 203 -29.06 4.34 6.41
CA PRO A 203 -28.91 2.88 6.30
C PRO A 203 -29.26 2.31 4.92
N GLU A 204 -29.90 3.10 4.04
CA GLU A 204 -30.17 2.68 2.65
C GLU A 204 -28.93 2.82 1.76
N ASN A 205 -27.94 3.59 2.17
CA ASN A 205 -26.70 3.76 1.43
C ASN A 205 -25.69 2.65 1.71
N SER A 206 -25.22 2.01 0.66
CA SER A 206 -24.15 1.01 0.79
C SER A 206 -22.79 1.69 1.01
N VAL A 207 -21.89 0.98 1.70
CA VAL A 207 -20.48 1.43 1.85
C VAL A 207 -19.81 1.64 0.49
N HIS A 208 -20.17 0.86 -0.51
CA HIS A 208 -19.66 1.02 -1.88
C HIS A 208 -20.10 2.36 -2.48
N LEU A 209 -21.38 2.73 -2.32
CA LEU A 209 -21.90 4.00 -2.83
C LEU A 209 -21.22 5.18 -2.12
N LEU A 210 -21.12 5.14 -0.79
CA LEU A 210 -20.42 6.16 -0.02
C LEU A 210 -18.96 6.32 -0.49
N TYR A 211 -18.25 5.22 -0.69
CA TYR A 211 -16.86 5.24 -1.13
C TYR A 211 -16.71 5.82 -2.54
N ALA A 212 -17.55 5.42 -3.49
CA ALA A 212 -17.54 5.96 -4.85
C ALA A 212 -17.85 7.47 -4.85
N THR A 213 -18.90 7.89 -4.14
CA THR A 213 -19.27 9.30 -4.02
C THR A 213 -18.17 10.13 -3.34
N MET A 214 -17.52 9.58 -2.33
CA MET A 214 -16.38 10.23 -1.67
C MET A 214 -15.24 10.47 -2.66
N LEU A 215 -14.85 9.49 -3.45
CA LEU A 215 -13.78 9.64 -4.45
C LEU A 215 -14.10 10.69 -5.51
N GLU A 216 -15.35 10.77 -5.94
CA GLU A 216 -15.82 11.75 -6.93
C GLU A 216 -15.91 13.17 -6.33
N ASN A 217 -16.64 13.34 -5.23
CA ASN A 217 -16.91 14.64 -4.63
C ASN A 217 -15.64 15.33 -4.11
N THR A 218 -14.69 14.54 -3.62
CA THR A 218 -13.39 15.07 -3.17
C THR A 218 -12.48 15.45 -4.31
N GLY A 219 -12.75 14.99 -5.54
CA GLY A 219 -11.87 15.12 -6.70
C GLY A 219 -10.66 14.17 -6.64
N TYR A 220 -10.67 13.21 -5.69
CA TYR A 220 -9.55 12.30 -5.49
C TYR A 220 -9.34 11.37 -6.68
N LEU A 221 -10.45 10.87 -7.25
CA LEU A 221 -10.41 10.04 -8.45
C LEU A 221 -9.78 10.77 -9.64
N ALA A 222 -10.18 12.02 -9.86
CA ALA A 222 -9.66 12.85 -10.96
C ALA A 222 -8.18 13.21 -10.83
N MET A 223 -7.63 13.18 -9.62
CA MET A 223 -6.21 13.45 -9.39
C MET A 223 -5.30 12.31 -9.90
N TRP A 224 -5.84 11.10 -10.04
CA TRP A 224 -5.10 9.89 -10.46
C TRP A 224 -5.40 9.44 -11.89
N GLN A 225 -6.25 10.14 -12.60
CA GLN A 225 -6.49 9.98 -14.04
C GLN A 225 -5.58 10.89 -14.88
#